data_458a70e0603ae409b7682b47f368ce0c
#
_entry.id   458a70e0603ae409b7682b47f368ce0c
#
_cell.length_a   1.000
_cell.length_b   1.000
_cell.length_c   1.000
_cell.angle_alpha   90.00
_cell.angle_beta   90.00
_cell.angle_gamma   90.00
#
_symmetry.space_group_name_H-M   'P 1'
#
loop_
_entity.id
_entity.type
_entity.pdbx_description
1 polymer ?
#
loop_
_entity_poly.entity_id
_entity_poly.type
_entity_poly.pdbx_seq_one_letter_code
_entity_poly.pdbx_strand_id
1 'polypeptide(L)'
;MNVSSRGPGPALAIPALAIAAACCRSTAPEKPVVLASPAPMAEFWAEPADITARDLLDGEGGPALAPDPAAPFTFVRAKTTGSSPGYTVTDARGVTWSVKMGVEARSEVAVSRLVWAIGFRQPPVYLLPSWTLAGGPAPGAQGPGRFRPDLPGWSDRGSWLWRDNPFRGTAPWRGLIVFMRLVNNWDILDRNNVLYDLDPPRDGVARYYVVRDLGASLGRSTFPHQGSKNDALEFDRQPFIGKVENGIVSFDNRGRRHHDLYENISVEDVQWTCDRLARLTPEQWLDAFRAAHYDQETAARYIGRLRQKIDEGRALR
;
A
#
# COMPACT_ATOMS: atom_id res chain seq x y z
N MET A 1 25.82 70.88 39.50
CA MET A 1 24.85 70.07 38.64
C MET A 1 25.46 68.70 38.48
N ASN A 2 25.08 67.74 39.33
CA ASN A 2 25.54 66.35 39.27
C ASN A 2 24.68 65.49 38.43
N VAL A 3 25.25 64.93 37.41
CA VAL A 3 24.58 63.93 36.57
C VAL A 3 25.10 62.58 37.00
N SER A 4 24.21 61.79 37.64
CA SER A 4 24.49 60.42 38.09
C SER A 4 24.26 59.48 36.91
N SER A 5 25.32 58.75 36.54
CA SER A 5 25.29 57.63 35.57
C SER A 5 24.84 56.35 36.26
N ARG A 6 23.71 55.82 35.86
CA ARG A 6 23.24 54.47 36.24
C ARG A 6 23.85 53.44 35.30
N GLY A 7 24.63 52.53 35.84
CA GLY A 7 25.16 51.38 35.13
C GLY A 7 24.08 50.30 34.82
N PRO A 8 24.30 49.43 33.84
CA PRO A 8 23.34 48.37 33.46
C PRO A 8 23.36 47.25 34.51
N GLY A 9 22.13 46.81 34.88
CA GLY A 9 21.91 45.69 35.78
C GLY A 9 22.23 44.32 35.10
N PRO A 10 22.42 43.26 35.89
CA PRO A 10 22.87 41.98 35.40
C PRO A 10 21.75 41.28 34.60
N ALA A 11 22.11 40.80 33.38
CA ALA A 11 21.26 39.97 32.56
C ALA A 11 21.10 38.59 33.20
N LEU A 12 19.88 38.21 33.49
CA LEU A 12 19.54 36.84 33.88
C LEU A 12 19.67 35.91 32.65
N ALA A 13 20.65 35.02 32.71
CA ALA A 13 20.80 33.94 31.78
C ALA A 13 19.75 32.84 32.07
N ILE A 14 18.80 32.64 31.15
CA ILE A 14 17.88 31.52 31.21
C ILE A 14 18.60 30.30 30.60
N PRO A 15 18.75 29.18 31.33
CA PRO A 15 19.36 27.99 30.76
C PRO A 15 18.40 27.39 29.71
N ALA A 16 18.87 27.28 28.48
CA ALA A 16 18.19 26.51 27.43
C ALA A 16 18.19 25.04 27.83
N LEU A 17 17.02 24.54 28.21
CA LEU A 17 16.80 23.12 28.44
C LEU A 17 16.78 22.41 27.09
N ALA A 18 17.90 21.78 26.72
CA ALA A 18 17.97 20.91 25.56
C ALA A 18 17.12 19.65 25.81
N ILE A 19 15.91 19.63 25.28
CA ILE A 19 15.10 18.41 25.22
C ILE A 19 15.75 17.51 24.18
N ALA A 20 16.55 16.56 24.62
CA ALA A 20 17.02 15.46 23.81
C ALA A 20 15.80 14.60 23.46
N ALA A 21 15.26 14.76 22.26
CA ALA A 21 14.29 13.86 21.70
C ALA A 21 14.99 12.50 21.51
N ALA A 22 14.89 11.63 22.52
CA ALA A 22 15.25 10.23 22.40
C ALA A 22 14.33 9.61 21.33
N CYS A 23 14.87 9.43 20.13
CA CYS A 23 14.26 8.63 19.08
C CYS A 23 14.21 7.18 19.58
N CYS A 24 13.18 6.82 20.36
CA CYS A 24 12.85 5.44 20.64
C CYS A 24 12.52 4.76 19.30
N ARG A 25 13.55 4.19 18.66
CA ARG A 25 13.33 3.19 17.61
C ARG A 25 12.61 2.04 18.29
N SER A 26 11.32 1.93 18.03
CA SER A 26 10.54 0.75 18.40
C SER A 26 11.23 -0.45 17.76
N THR A 27 11.90 -1.26 18.55
CA THR A 27 12.41 -2.58 18.15
C THR A 27 11.25 -3.57 18.20
N ALA A 28 10.24 -3.38 17.32
CA ALA A 28 9.31 -4.46 17.08
C ALA A 28 10.09 -5.65 16.54
N PRO A 29 9.79 -6.88 16.99
CA PRO A 29 10.45 -8.07 16.47
C PRO A 29 10.31 -8.08 14.96
N GLU A 30 11.45 -8.24 14.28
CA GLU A 30 11.49 -8.33 12.84
C GLU A 30 10.71 -9.59 12.43
N LYS A 31 9.84 -9.46 11.41
CA LYS A 31 9.11 -10.63 10.93
C LYS A 31 10.09 -11.69 10.43
N PRO A 32 9.79 -12.97 10.65
CA PRO A 32 10.58 -14.05 10.06
C PRO A 32 10.75 -13.83 8.56
N VAL A 33 11.95 -14.10 8.04
CA VAL A 33 12.25 -14.10 6.61
C VAL A 33 11.91 -15.47 6.06
N VAL A 34 11.11 -15.49 4.99
CA VAL A 34 10.81 -16.73 4.26
C VAL A 34 11.84 -16.90 3.16
N LEU A 35 12.63 -17.97 3.24
CA LEU A 35 13.60 -18.30 2.21
C LEU A 35 12.91 -18.79 0.94
N ALA A 36 13.52 -18.50 -0.22
CA ALA A 36 13.02 -18.96 -1.50
C ALA A 36 13.01 -20.49 -1.55
N SER A 37 11.88 -21.04 -1.97
CA SER A 37 11.73 -22.46 -2.27
C SER A 37 10.84 -22.60 -3.51
N PRO A 38 11.00 -23.66 -4.33
CA PRO A 38 10.14 -23.86 -5.48
C PRO A 38 8.67 -23.76 -5.12
N ALA A 39 7.91 -23.00 -5.92
CA ALA A 39 6.49 -22.74 -5.71
C ALA A 39 5.75 -22.63 -7.05
N PRO A 40 4.50 -23.13 -7.13
CA PRO A 40 3.65 -22.90 -8.30
C PRO A 40 3.39 -21.41 -8.51
N MET A 41 3.40 -20.95 -9.77
CA MET A 41 3.12 -19.55 -10.11
C MET A 41 1.77 -19.08 -9.54
N ALA A 42 0.79 -19.97 -9.47
CA ALA A 42 -0.53 -19.67 -8.92
C ALA A 42 -0.54 -19.25 -7.44
N GLU A 43 0.53 -19.49 -6.68
CA GLU A 43 0.69 -18.97 -5.31
C GLU A 43 0.96 -17.45 -5.29
N PHE A 44 1.48 -16.90 -6.38
CA PHE A 44 1.84 -15.50 -6.50
C PHE A 44 0.88 -14.73 -7.44
N TRP A 45 0.65 -15.30 -8.61
CA TRP A 45 -0.14 -14.72 -9.68
C TRP A 45 -0.86 -15.81 -10.48
N ALA A 46 -2.11 -15.53 -10.84
CA ALA A 46 -2.87 -16.34 -11.79
C ALA A 46 -3.60 -15.43 -12.76
N GLU A 47 -3.54 -15.76 -14.07
CA GLU A 47 -4.31 -15.01 -15.07
C GLU A 47 -5.80 -15.09 -14.71
N PRO A 48 -6.51 -13.96 -14.54
CA PRO A 48 -7.95 -13.99 -14.34
C PRO A 48 -8.65 -14.63 -15.54
N ALA A 49 -9.57 -15.57 -15.31
CA ALA A 49 -10.36 -16.20 -16.38
C ALA A 49 -11.15 -15.13 -17.16
N ASP A 50 -11.74 -14.19 -16.43
CA ASP A 50 -12.33 -12.97 -16.98
C ASP A 50 -12.02 -11.79 -16.06
N ILE A 51 -11.17 -10.89 -16.52
CA ILE A 51 -10.80 -9.70 -15.79
C ILE A 51 -11.98 -8.74 -15.64
N THR A 52 -12.90 -8.71 -16.63
CA THR A 52 -14.05 -7.81 -16.63
C THR A 52 -15.16 -8.24 -15.66
N ALA A 53 -15.14 -9.50 -15.22
CA ALA A 53 -16.06 -10.02 -14.22
C ALA A 53 -15.62 -9.79 -12.78
N ARG A 54 -14.41 -9.24 -12.55
CA ARG A 54 -13.94 -8.98 -11.18
C ARG A 54 -14.66 -7.79 -10.57
N ASP A 55 -15.21 -8.01 -9.39
CA ASP A 55 -15.84 -6.96 -8.57
C ASP A 55 -14.77 -6.14 -7.85
N LEU A 56 -14.52 -4.91 -8.32
CA LEU A 56 -13.56 -4.01 -7.70
C LEU A 56 -14.17 -3.12 -6.60
N LEU A 57 -15.48 -3.14 -6.42
CA LEU A 57 -16.12 -2.45 -5.30
C LEU A 57 -15.88 -3.24 -4.00
N ASP A 58 -16.23 -4.52 -3.99
CA ASP A 58 -16.09 -5.37 -2.80
C ASP A 58 -14.74 -6.12 -2.76
N GLY A 59 -14.14 -6.41 -3.91
CA GLY A 59 -12.82 -7.02 -4.04
C GLY A 59 -12.78 -8.48 -3.62
N GLU A 60 -11.60 -8.96 -3.23
CA GLU A 60 -11.31 -10.37 -2.93
C GLU A 60 -12.25 -10.99 -1.87
N GLY A 61 -12.72 -10.19 -0.92
CA GLY A 61 -13.60 -10.67 0.16
C GLY A 61 -15.08 -10.70 -0.20
N GLY A 62 -15.48 -9.99 -1.24
CA GLY A 62 -16.89 -9.80 -1.59
C GLY A 62 -17.69 -9.04 -0.52
N PRO A 63 -18.97 -8.76 -0.79
CA PRO A 63 -19.83 -7.98 0.11
C PRO A 63 -20.14 -8.70 1.44
N ALA A 64 -20.20 -10.04 1.45
CA ALA A 64 -20.55 -10.81 2.65
C ALA A 64 -19.51 -10.68 3.77
N LEU A 65 -18.24 -10.47 3.42
CA LEU A 65 -17.19 -10.27 4.42
C LEU A 65 -17.05 -8.81 4.85
N ALA A 66 -17.60 -7.86 4.10
CA ALA A 66 -17.43 -6.43 4.38
C ALA A 66 -17.79 -6.08 5.85
N PRO A 67 -17.02 -5.21 6.51
CA PRO A 67 -17.33 -4.78 7.87
C PRO A 67 -18.59 -3.90 7.85
N ASP A 68 -19.47 -4.09 8.85
CA ASP A 68 -20.68 -3.27 8.99
C ASP A 68 -20.34 -1.92 9.62
N PRO A 69 -20.51 -0.79 8.90
CA PRO A 69 -20.20 0.54 9.43
C PRO A 69 -21.18 0.99 10.53
N ALA A 70 -22.39 0.41 10.63
CA ALA A 70 -23.39 0.79 11.60
C ALA A 70 -23.16 0.15 12.98
N ALA A 71 -22.44 -0.97 13.03
CA ALA A 71 -22.14 -1.66 14.27
C ALA A 71 -20.82 -1.15 14.88
N PRO A 72 -20.73 -1.02 16.23
CA PRO A 72 -19.48 -0.67 16.88
C PRO A 72 -18.47 -1.83 16.82
N PHE A 73 -17.18 -1.49 16.71
CA PHE A 73 -16.07 -2.43 16.78
C PHE A 73 -15.47 -2.44 18.18
N THR A 74 -15.39 -3.60 18.80
CA THR A 74 -14.80 -3.76 20.13
C THR A 74 -13.28 -3.68 20.06
N PHE A 75 -12.68 -2.84 20.88
CA PHE A 75 -11.22 -2.70 20.99
C PHE A 75 -10.57 -3.99 21.52
N VAL A 76 -9.51 -4.44 20.87
CA VAL A 76 -8.66 -5.54 21.31
C VAL A 76 -7.29 -5.02 21.74
N ARG A 77 -6.61 -4.29 20.86
CA ARG A 77 -5.30 -3.69 21.15
C ARG A 77 -4.97 -2.54 20.20
N ALA A 78 -4.13 -1.60 20.65
CA ALA A 78 -3.53 -0.60 19.78
C ALA A 78 -2.40 -1.22 18.95
N LYS A 79 -2.20 -0.69 17.76
CA LYS A 79 -1.05 -1.02 16.91
C LYS A 79 0.20 -0.37 17.49
N THR A 80 1.25 -1.17 17.71
CA THR A 80 2.51 -0.71 18.30
C THR A 80 3.64 -0.58 17.28
N THR A 81 3.40 -0.94 16.00
CA THR A 81 4.42 -0.99 14.95
C THR A 81 3.98 -0.25 13.70
N GLY A 82 4.97 0.24 12.93
CA GLY A 82 4.74 0.99 11.68
C GLY A 82 4.46 2.46 11.89
N SER A 83 4.37 3.22 10.79
CA SER A 83 4.22 4.69 10.80
C SER A 83 2.78 5.17 10.95
N SER A 84 1.80 4.33 10.60
CA SER A 84 0.37 4.70 10.63
C SER A 84 -0.28 4.20 11.92
N PRO A 85 -1.07 5.04 12.60
CA PRO A 85 -1.86 4.60 13.76
C PRO A 85 -2.89 3.55 13.36
N GLY A 86 -3.35 2.77 14.33
CA GLY A 86 -4.38 1.76 14.07
C GLY A 86 -4.67 0.89 15.29
N TYR A 87 -5.61 0.00 15.08
CA TYR A 87 -6.11 -0.89 16.11
C TYR A 87 -6.30 -2.31 15.59
N THR A 88 -6.27 -3.28 16.48
CA THR A 88 -6.96 -4.56 16.30
C THR A 88 -8.31 -4.45 16.98
N VAL A 89 -9.37 -4.78 16.28
CA VAL A 89 -10.75 -4.71 16.78
C VAL A 89 -11.52 -5.97 16.40
N THR A 90 -12.63 -6.24 17.07
CA THR A 90 -13.55 -7.34 16.72
C THR A 90 -14.93 -6.78 16.41
N ASP A 91 -15.56 -7.25 15.32
CA ASP A 91 -16.93 -6.87 14.97
C ASP A 91 -17.96 -7.75 15.71
N ALA A 92 -19.27 -7.44 15.54
CA ALA A 92 -20.37 -8.17 16.16
C ALA A 92 -20.47 -9.64 15.69
N ARG A 93 -19.88 -10.00 14.54
CA ARG A 93 -19.80 -11.38 14.03
C ARG A 93 -18.62 -12.17 14.60
N GLY A 94 -17.79 -11.54 15.44
CA GLY A 94 -16.58 -12.14 15.99
C GLY A 94 -15.37 -12.09 15.05
N VAL A 95 -15.46 -11.40 13.90
CA VAL A 95 -14.32 -11.24 12.99
C VAL A 95 -13.34 -10.25 13.59
N THR A 96 -12.09 -10.64 13.68
CA THR A 96 -10.99 -9.77 14.11
C THR A 96 -10.45 -9.00 12.91
N TRP A 97 -10.28 -7.68 13.07
CA TRP A 97 -9.84 -6.77 12.04
C TRP A 97 -8.56 -6.05 12.44
N SER A 98 -7.59 -6.00 11.53
CA SER A 98 -6.47 -5.05 11.60
C SER A 98 -6.88 -3.75 10.92
N VAL A 99 -7.07 -2.69 11.71
CA VAL A 99 -7.43 -1.36 11.21
C VAL A 99 -6.18 -0.50 11.07
N LYS A 100 -5.98 0.12 9.90
CA LYS A 100 -4.96 1.15 9.64
C LYS A 100 -5.66 2.48 9.39
N MET A 101 -5.25 3.51 10.09
CA MET A 101 -5.78 4.86 9.96
C MET A 101 -4.78 5.79 9.27
N GLY A 102 -5.23 7.00 8.92
CA GLY A 102 -4.38 8.02 8.30
C GLY A 102 -4.35 7.95 6.78
N VAL A 103 -3.43 8.71 6.18
CA VAL A 103 -3.41 9.01 4.73
C VAL A 103 -3.29 7.77 3.85
N GLU A 104 -2.68 6.70 4.34
CA GLU A 104 -2.44 5.46 3.60
C GLU A 104 -3.70 4.59 3.45
N ALA A 105 -4.74 4.80 4.26
CA ALA A 105 -5.89 3.91 4.31
C ALA A 105 -6.62 3.82 2.95
N ARG A 106 -6.86 4.96 2.30
CA ARG A 106 -7.55 5.03 1.01
C ARG A 106 -6.71 4.46 -0.13
N SER A 107 -5.46 4.92 -0.26
CA SER A 107 -4.56 4.44 -1.32
C SER A 107 -4.30 2.93 -1.23
N GLU A 108 -4.18 2.38 -0.02
CA GLU A 108 -4.01 0.94 0.17
C GLU A 108 -5.19 0.14 -0.39
N VAL A 109 -6.44 0.59 -0.16
CA VAL A 109 -7.62 -0.12 -0.68
C VAL A 109 -7.71 -0.01 -2.20
N ALA A 110 -7.63 1.20 -2.77
CA ALA A 110 -7.73 1.38 -4.22
C ALA A 110 -6.65 0.57 -4.97
N VAL A 111 -5.39 0.66 -4.52
CA VAL A 111 -4.27 -0.04 -5.17
C VAL A 111 -4.35 -1.55 -4.97
N SER A 112 -4.85 -2.03 -3.83
CA SER A 112 -5.12 -3.46 -3.61
C SER A 112 -6.16 -4.00 -4.60
N ARG A 113 -7.21 -3.23 -4.90
CA ARG A 113 -8.20 -3.60 -5.94
C ARG A 113 -7.55 -3.76 -7.31
N LEU A 114 -6.72 -2.78 -7.71
CA LEU A 114 -6.08 -2.78 -9.03
C LEU A 114 -5.08 -3.92 -9.21
N VAL A 115 -4.23 -4.18 -8.22
CA VAL A 115 -3.25 -5.27 -8.30
C VAL A 115 -3.93 -6.64 -8.27
N TRP A 116 -4.99 -6.79 -7.48
CA TRP A 116 -5.80 -7.99 -7.48
C TRP A 116 -6.52 -8.19 -8.83
N ALA A 117 -7.05 -7.12 -9.41
CA ALA A 117 -7.75 -7.18 -10.70
C ALA A 117 -6.91 -7.84 -11.80
N ILE A 118 -5.61 -7.59 -11.82
CA ILE A 118 -4.68 -8.14 -12.83
C ILE A 118 -4.04 -9.48 -12.41
N GLY A 119 -4.57 -10.14 -11.36
CA GLY A 119 -4.27 -11.54 -11.02
C GLY A 119 -3.33 -11.78 -9.86
N PHE A 120 -2.76 -10.75 -9.24
CA PHE A 120 -1.91 -10.94 -8.04
C PHE A 120 -2.74 -11.29 -6.82
N ARG A 121 -2.19 -12.14 -5.97
CA ARG A 121 -2.84 -12.53 -4.71
C ARG A 121 -2.90 -11.36 -3.76
N GLN A 122 -4.08 -11.10 -3.18
CA GLN A 122 -4.32 -10.05 -2.19
C GLN A 122 -5.23 -10.56 -1.08
N PRO A 123 -5.04 -10.11 0.16
CA PRO A 123 -6.04 -10.35 1.19
C PRO A 123 -7.22 -9.39 0.99
N PRO A 124 -8.42 -9.75 1.49
CA PRO A 124 -9.53 -8.81 1.58
C PRO A 124 -9.15 -7.55 2.35
N VAL A 125 -9.48 -6.39 1.81
CA VAL A 125 -9.36 -5.10 2.51
C VAL A 125 -10.57 -4.23 2.18
N TYR A 126 -11.02 -3.45 3.14
CA TYR A 126 -12.18 -2.55 3.00
C TYR A 126 -11.85 -1.20 3.61
N LEU A 127 -12.48 -0.14 3.14
CA LEU A 127 -12.43 1.17 3.78
C LEU A 127 -13.77 1.48 4.42
N LEU A 128 -13.75 1.88 5.68
CA LEU A 128 -14.87 2.59 6.29
C LEU A 128 -14.49 4.07 6.42
N PRO A 129 -15.29 4.99 5.87
CA PRO A 129 -15.01 6.43 5.94
C PRO A 129 -15.20 6.97 7.37
N SER A 130 -16.06 6.32 8.14
CA SER A 130 -16.26 6.53 9.57
C SER A 130 -16.71 5.23 10.22
N TRP A 131 -16.38 5.04 11.50
CA TRP A 131 -16.74 3.86 12.27
C TRP A 131 -16.67 4.16 13.77
N THR A 132 -17.25 3.31 14.60
CA THR A 132 -17.29 3.51 16.05
C THR A 132 -16.41 2.49 16.75
N LEU A 133 -15.50 2.97 17.60
CA LEU A 133 -14.67 2.15 18.48
C LEU A 133 -15.35 2.03 19.85
N ALA A 134 -15.64 0.81 20.27
CA ALA A 134 -16.13 0.51 21.62
C ALA A 134 -14.96 0.12 22.51
N GLY A 135 -14.73 0.91 23.55
CA GLY A 135 -13.63 0.71 24.51
C GLY A 135 -12.27 1.20 24.00
N GLY A 136 -11.19 0.85 24.72
CA GLY A 136 -9.83 1.24 24.39
C GLY A 136 -9.47 2.68 24.75
N PRO A 137 -8.33 3.18 24.23
CA PRO A 137 -7.78 4.48 24.66
C PRO A 137 -8.53 5.70 24.08
N ALA A 138 -9.31 5.53 23.00
CA ALA A 138 -10.02 6.61 22.32
C ALA A 138 -11.37 6.10 21.79
N PRO A 139 -12.32 5.75 22.69
CA PRO A 139 -13.63 5.24 22.29
C PRO A 139 -14.47 6.30 21.59
N GLY A 140 -15.41 5.87 20.76
CA GLY A 140 -16.31 6.73 20.01
C GLY A 140 -16.03 6.77 18.51
N ALA A 141 -16.51 7.81 17.85
CA ALA A 141 -16.40 7.98 16.40
C ALA A 141 -14.94 8.10 15.95
N GLN A 142 -14.60 7.34 14.91
CA GLN A 142 -13.28 7.33 14.27
C GLN A 142 -13.41 7.82 12.83
N GLY A 143 -12.33 8.39 12.31
CA GLY A 143 -12.19 8.76 10.91
C GLY A 143 -11.93 7.56 9.99
N PRO A 144 -11.50 7.81 8.75
CA PRO A 144 -11.29 6.74 7.77
C PRO A 144 -10.32 5.66 8.25
N GLY A 145 -10.72 4.40 8.08
CA GLY A 145 -9.91 3.24 8.41
C GLY A 145 -9.92 2.17 7.32
N ARG A 146 -8.75 1.61 7.00
CA ARG A 146 -8.63 0.41 6.20
C ARG A 146 -8.73 -0.80 7.13
N PHE A 147 -9.73 -1.62 6.89
CA PHE A 147 -10.02 -2.86 7.59
C PHE A 147 -9.49 -4.06 6.81
N ARG A 148 -8.69 -4.91 7.45
CA ARG A 148 -8.24 -6.19 6.92
C ARG A 148 -8.58 -7.26 7.93
N PRO A 149 -9.37 -8.31 7.54
CA PRO A 149 -9.74 -9.36 8.45
C PRO A 149 -8.57 -10.28 8.78
N ASP A 150 -8.61 -10.84 9.96
CA ASP A 150 -7.87 -12.04 10.31
C ASP A 150 -8.75 -13.23 9.91
N LEU A 151 -8.33 -13.92 8.84
CA LEU A 151 -9.15 -14.96 8.24
C LEU A 151 -8.82 -16.34 8.84
N PRO A 152 -9.83 -17.12 9.24
CA PRO A 152 -9.62 -18.51 9.60
C PRO A 152 -8.88 -19.27 8.49
N GLY A 153 -7.89 -20.06 8.88
CA GLY A 153 -7.07 -20.81 7.93
C GLY A 153 -6.00 -20.03 7.19
N TRP A 154 -5.83 -18.73 7.47
CA TRP A 154 -4.73 -17.93 6.93
C TRP A 154 -3.65 -17.70 8.00
N SER A 155 -2.45 -18.22 7.78
CA SER A 155 -1.34 -18.08 8.73
C SER A 155 -0.19 -17.25 8.15
N ASP A 156 0.14 -16.13 8.78
CA ASP A 156 1.29 -15.26 8.41
C ASP A 156 2.59 -15.99 8.75
N ARG A 157 3.34 -16.42 7.73
CA ARG A 157 4.62 -17.17 7.88
C ARG A 157 5.82 -16.24 7.89
N GLY A 158 5.64 -14.98 7.62
CA GLY A 158 6.70 -13.98 7.55
C GLY A 158 6.82 -13.32 6.19
N SER A 159 7.92 -12.59 6.00
CA SER A 159 8.15 -11.80 4.80
C SER A 159 8.92 -12.57 3.74
N TRP A 160 8.43 -12.62 2.52
CA TRP A 160 9.22 -13.03 1.37
C TRP A 160 10.04 -11.85 0.82
N LEU A 161 11.18 -12.16 0.21
CA LEU A 161 12.16 -11.16 -0.21
C LEU A 161 11.98 -10.81 -1.69
N TRP A 162 12.04 -9.52 -2.02
CA TRP A 162 12.01 -9.06 -3.42
C TRP A 162 13.15 -9.63 -4.27
N ARG A 163 14.31 -9.81 -3.69
CA ARG A 163 15.52 -10.29 -4.39
C ARG A 163 15.71 -11.80 -4.36
N ASP A 164 15.02 -12.48 -3.43
CA ASP A 164 15.14 -13.92 -3.23
C ASP A 164 13.76 -14.54 -3.02
N ASN A 165 13.14 -14.91 -4.14
CA ASN A 165 11.84 -15.57 -4.18
C ASN A 165 11.75 -16.49 -5.41
N PRO A 166 10.84 -17.49 -5.42
CA PRO A 166 10.75 -18.48 -6.49
C PRO A 166 10.29 -17.93 -7.85
N PHE A 167 9.77 -16.70 -7.88
CA PHE A 167 9.19 -16.10 -9.08
C PHE A 167 10.13 -15.10 -9.76
N ARG A 168 11.28 -14.83 -9.18
CA ARG A 168 12.23 -13.84 -9.68
C ARG A 168 12.56 -14.08 -11.15
N GLY A 169 12.50 -13.03 -11.97
CA GLY A 169 12.80 -13.09 -13.40
C GLY A 169 11.64 -13.55 -14.28
N THR A 170 10.50 -13.93 -13.72
CA THR A 170 9.29 -14.25 -14.50
C THR A 170 8.56 -12.98 -14.93
N ALA A 171 7.74 -13.05 -15.98
CA ALA A 171 6.94 -11.92 -16.44
C ALA A 171 5.98 -11.38 -15.35
N PRO A 172 5.24 -12.22 -14.56
CA PRO A 172 4.44 -11.70 -13.45
C PRO A 172 5.27 -10.96 -12.39
N TRP A 173 6.46 -11.46 -12.04
CA TRP A 173 7.30 -10.79 -11.05
C TRP A 173 7.78 -9.42 -11.54
N ARG A 174 8.27 -9.33 -12.81
CA ARG A 174 8.63 -8.05 -13.42
C ARG A 174 7.43 -7.13 -13.58
N GLY A 175 6.28 -7.71 -13.97
CA GLY A 175 5.02 -6.97 -14.05
C GLY A 175 4.57 -6.37 -12.72
N LEU A 176 4.78 -7.07 -11.59
CA LEU A 176 4.50 -6.49 -10.28
C LEU A 176 5.40 -5.28 -9.98
N ILE A 177 6.69 -5.36 -10.34
CA ILE A 177 7.64 -4.24 -10.19
C ILE A 177 7.17 -3.04 -11.03
N VAL A 178 6.76 -3.27 -12.28
CA VAL A 178 6.16 -2.24 -13.15
C VAL A 178 4.89 -1.66 -12.53
N PHE A 179 4.00 -2.50 -12.01
CA PHE A 179 2.80 -2.04 -11.31
C PHE A 179 3.12 -1.12 -10.14
N MET A 180 4.10 -1.48 -9.29
CA MET A 180 4.53 -0.64 -8.17
C MET A 180 5.05 0.73 -8.65
N ARG A 181 5.71 0.78 -9.82
CA ARG A 181 6.14 2.04 -10.43
C ARG A 181 4.97 2.85 -10.98
N LEU A 182 4.03 2.21 -11.64
CA LEU A 182 2.85 2.84 -12.22
C LEU A 182 2.02 3.58 -11.16
N VAL A 183 1.82 2.95 -9.99
CA VAL A 183 1.09 3.55 -8.85
C VAL A 183 1.97 4.44 -7.95
N ASN A 184 3.24 4.64 -8.30
CA ASN A 184 4.24 5.37 -7.50
C ASN A 184 4.41 4.84 -6.07
N ASN A 185 4.31 3.53 -5.87
CA ASN A 185 4.67 2.95 -4.59
C ASN A 185 6.19 3.00 -4.40
N TRP A 186 6.65 3.82 -3.46
CA TRP A 186 8.08 4.03 -3.20
C TRP A 186 8.59 3.24 -1.99
N ASP A 187 7.70 2.58 -1.24
CA ASP A 187 8.04 1.85 -0.01
C ASP A 187 8.13 0.34 -0.25
N ILE A 188 8.88 -0.06 -1.29
CA ILE A 188 9.13 -1.46 -1.65
C ILE A 188 10.12 -2.04 -0.64
N LEU A 189 9.59 -2.59 0.45
CA LEU A 189 10.35 -3.21 1.53
C LEU A 189 9.93 -4.67 1.68
N ASP A 190 10.89 -5.55 1.97
CA ASP A 190 10.62 -6.97 2.19
C ASP A 190 9.61 -7.19 3.32
N ARG A 191 9.69 -6.41 4.40
CA ARG A 191 8.73 -6.49 5.53
C ARG A 191 7.28 -6.12 5.16
N ASN A 192 7.06 -5.47 4.02
CA ASN A 192 5.73 -5.16 3.48
C ASN A 192 5.13 -6.34 2.72
N ASN A 193 5.92 -7.37 2.48
CA ASN A 193 5.50 -8.63 1.88
C ASN A 193 5.07 -9.62 2.95
N VAL A 194 4.25 -10.59 2.56
CA VAL A 194 3.83 -11.69 3.44
C VAL A 194 3.61 -12.96 2.64
N LEU A 195 4.04 -14.07 3.21
CA LEU A 195 3.62 -15.40 2.79
C LEU A 195 2.54 -15.89 3.74
N TYR A 196 1.37 -16.18 3.20
CA TYR A 196 0.30 -16.86 3.93
C TYR A 196 0.29 -18.34 3.60
N ASP A 197 0.24 -19.20 4.63
CA ASP A 197 -0.25 -20.57 4.47
C ASP A 197 -1.77 -20.56 4.52
N LEU A 198 -2.39 -21.40 3.73
CA LEU A 198 -3.84 -21.52 3.57
C LEU A 198 -4.30 -22.94 3.95
N ASP A 199 -5.15 -23.03 4.95
CA ASP A 199 -5.74 -24.29 5.40
C ASP A 199 -7.27 -24.09 5.60
N PRO A 200 -8.13 -24.65 4.76
CA PRO A 200 -7.83 -25.47 3.58
C PRO A 200 -7.20 -24.66 2.41
N PRO A 201 -6.56 -25.32 1.43
CA PRO A 201 -6.08 -24.68 0.21
C PRO A 201 -7.17 -23.89 -0.50
N ARG A 202 -6.80 -22.76 -1.12
CA ARG A 202 -7.69 -21.87 -1.84
C ARG A 202 -7.21 -21.68 -3.27
N ASP A 203 -8.13 -21.63 -4.25
CA ASP A 203 -7.81 -21.52 -5.67
C ASP A 203 -6.76 -22.57 -6.15
N GLY A 204 -6.81 -23.74 -5.57
CA GLY A 204 -5.90 -24.85 -5.89
C GLY A 204 -4.48 -24.73 -5.35
N VAL A 205 -4.19 -23.75 -4.48
CA VAL A 205 -2.87 -23.56 -3.86
C VAL A 205 -2.95 -23.48 -2.34
N ALA A 206 -1.86 -23.90 -1.69
CA ALA A 206 -1.74 -23.93 -0.24
C ALA A 206 -1.12 -22.66 0.34
N ARG A 207 -0.64 -21.74 -0.51
CA ARG A 207 0.05 -20.51 -0.06
C ARG A 207 -0.27 -19.34 -0.97
N TYR A 208 -0.20 -18.12 -0.39
CA TYR A 208 -0.23 -16.89 -1.15
C TYR A 208 0.97 -16.00 -0.83
N TYR A 209 1.73 -15.65 -1.86
CA TYR A 209 2.77 -14.63 -1.82
C TYR A 209 2.15 -13.26 -2.13
N VAL A 210 2.11 -12.39 -1.14
CA VAL A 210 1.36 -11.13 -1.19
C VAL A 210 2.27 -9.93 -0.94
N VAL A 211 2.08 -8.84 -1.69
CA VAL A 211 2.55 -7.52 -1.32
C VAL A 211 1.42 -6.82 -0.57
N ARG A 212 1.55 -6.64 0.74
CA ARG A 212 0.45 -6.29 1.63
C ARG A 212 0.32 -4.80 1.93
N ASP A 213 1.42 -4.06 1.98
CA ASP A 213 1.42 -2.64 2.33
C ASP A 213 1.53 -1.77 1.07
N LEU A 214 0.36 -1.47 0.48
CA LEU A 214 0.23 -0.68 -0.74
C LEU A 214 -0.10 0.79 -0.48
N GLY A 215 -0.14 1.21 0.81
CA GLY A 215 -0.55 2.55 1.20
C GLY A 215 0.42 3.67 0.81
N ALA A 216 1.69 3.36 0.57
CA ALA A 216 2.69 4.33 0.11
C ALA A 216 2.60 4.60 -1.40
N SER A 217 1.38 4.62 -1.93
CA SER A 217 1.07 4.81 -3.36
C SER A 217 0.30 6.09 -3.60
N LEU A 218 0.06 6.39 -4.89
CA LEU A 218 -0.78 7.49 -5.37
C LEU A 218 -0.30 8.87 -4.85
N GLY A 219 1.01 9.09 -4.90
CA GLY A 219 1.65 10.34 -4.53
C GLY A 219 2.96 10.52 -5.28
N ARG A 220 3.88 11.27 -4.68
CA ARG A 220 5.21 11.50 -5.23
C ARG A 220 6.21 10.49 -4.69
N SER A 221 7.03 9.93 -5.57
CA SER A 221 8.11 9.00 -5.21
C SER A 221 9.53 9.57 -5.38
N THR A 222 9.68 10.88 -5.62
CA THR A 222 10.96 11.51 -5.93
C THR A 222 11.83 11.82 -4.70
N PHE A 223 13.14 11.51 -4.81
CA PHE A 223 14.20 12.02 -3.96
C PHE A 223 14.55 13.47 -4.39
N PRO A 224 15.02 14.40 -3.48
CA PRO A 224 15.49 14.16 -2.12
C PRO A 224 14.43 14.28 -1.02
N HIS A 225 13.24 14.71 -1.34
CA HIS A 225 12.18 14.87 -0.35
C HIS A 225 11.50 13.54 -0.06
N GLN A 226 10.93 13.40 1.12
CA GLN A 226 10.10 12.22 1.42
C GLN A 226 8.97 12.13 0.40
N GLY A 227 8.71 10.93 -0.14
CA GLY A 227 7.58 10.70 -1.01
C GLY A 227 6.27 11.10 -0.34
N SER A 228 5.34 11.67 -1.09
CA SER A 228 3.98 11.84 -0.62
C SER A 228 3.18 10.55 -0.82
N LYS A 229 2.06 10.43 -0.12
CA LYS A 229 1.16 9.28 -0.16
C LYS A 229 -0.24 9.82 -0.35
N ASN A 230 -1.03 9.19 -1.21
CA ASN A 230 -2.42 9.60 -1.41
C ASN A 230 -2.55 11.12 -1.67
N ASP A 231 -1.80 11.62 -2.62
CA ASP A 231 -1.73 13.03 -3.00
C ASP A 231 -1.92 13.13 -4.51
N ALA A 232 -3.14 13.48 -4.93
CA ALA A 232 -3.54 13.47 -6.33
C ALA A 232 -2.79 14.52 -7.17
N LEU A 233 -2.50 15.70 -6.60
CA LEU A 233 -1.79 16.75 -7.29
C LEU A 233 -0.32 16.40 -7.53
N GLU A 234 0.31 15.79 -6.54
CA GLU A 234 1.67 15.30 -6.68
C GLU A 234 1.73 14.09 -7.62
N PHE A 235 0.74 13.18 -7.57
CA PHE A 235 0.67 12.03 -8.46
C PHE A 235 0.53 12.41 -9.94
N ASP A 236 -0.29 13.42 -10.25
CA ASP A 236 -0.47 13.94 -11.60
C ASP A 236 0.84 14.37 -12.25
N ARG A 237 1.73 14.96 -11.46
CA ARG A 237 3.01 15.50 -11.92
C ARG A 237 4.10 14.44 -12.09
N GLN A 238 3.85 13.20 -11.62
CA GLN A 238 4.89 12.18 -11.63
C GLN A 238 4.97 11.49 -12.99
N PRO A 239 6.12 11.53 -13.65
CA PRO A 239 6.36 10.75 -14.85
C PRO A 239 6.34 9.24 -14.52
N PHE A 240 6.13 8.43 -15.55
CA PHE A 240 6.18 6.96 -15.44
C PHE A 240 7.40 6.41 -16.15
N ILE A 241 7.51 6.66 -17.44
CA ILE A 241 8.62 6.22 -18.29
C ILE A 241 9.65 7.34 -18.38
N GLY A 242 10.93 7.00 -18.15
CA GLY A 242 12.06 7.90 -18.41
C GLY A 242 12.53 7.78 -19.85
N LYS A 243 13.33 6.76 -20.12
CA LYS A 243 13.84 6.49 -21.47
C LYS A 243 13.85 5.00 -21.77
N VAL A 244 13.89 4.67 -23.07
CA VAL A 244 14.09 3.31 -23.54
C VAL A 244 15.42 3.25 -24.29
N GLU A 245 16.29 2.32 -23.88
CA GLU A 245 17.57 2.08 -24.52
C GLU A 245 17.76 0.57 -24.70
N ASN A 246 18.00 0.13 -25.92
CA ASN A 246 18.18 -1.29 -26.27
C ASN A 246 17.05 -2.20 -25.75
N GLY A 247 15.80 -1.72 -25.80
CA GLY A 247 14.62 -2.46 -25.30
C GLY A 247 14.46 -2.46 -23.77
N ILE A 248 15.37 -1.81 -23.03
CA ILE A 248 15.29 -1.69 -21.57
C ILE A 248 14.71 -0.33 -21.21
N VAL A 249 13.72 -0.38 -20.30
CA VAL A 249 12.99 0.80 -19.84
C VAL A 249 13.60 1.31 -18.54
N SER A 250 13.98 2.59 -18.51
CA SER A 250 14.29 3.29 -17.27
C SER A 250 13.08 4.09 -16.81
N PHE A 251 12.90 4.17 -15.48
CA PHE A 251 11.83 4.94 -14.86
C PHE A 251 12.41 6.24 -14.29
N ASP A 252 11.75 7.36 -14.51
CA ASP A 252 12.20 8.66 -13.98
C ASP A 252 12.17 8.71 -12.45
N ASN A 253 11.31 7.93 -11.86
CA ASN A 253 11.19 7.80 -10.42
C ASN A 253 11.75 6.47 -9.93
N ARG A 254 12.77 6.53 -9.10
CA ARG A 254 13.33 5.36 -8.42
C ARG A 254 12.89 5.40 -6.96
N GLY A 255 12.26 4.33 -6.47
CA GLY A 255 11.95 4.19 -5.05
C GLY A 255 13.21 4.32 -4.17
N ARG A 256 13.03 4.43 -2.87
CA ARG A 256 14.15 4.65 -1.92
C ARG A 256 15.08 3.45 -1.77
N ARG A 257 14.64 2.25 -2.15
CA ARG A 257 15.37 0.98 -1.96
C ARG A 257 15.21 0.08 -3.18
N HIS A 258 16.06 -0.95 -3.26
CA HIS A 258 16.00 -1.99 -4.28
C HIS A 258 16.06 -1.44 -5.72
N HIS A 259 16.94 -0.48 -5.98
CA HIS A 259 17.11 0.12 -7.32
C HIS A 259 17.38 -0.91 -8.42
N ASP A 260 18.09 -1.99 -8.07
CA ASP A 260 18.41 -3.12 -8.95
C ASP A 260 17.18 -3.85 -9.49
N LEU A 261 16.04 -3.79 -8.80
CA LEU A 261 14.79 -4.39 -9.31
C LEU A 261 14.29 -3.73 -10.59
N TYR A 262 14.69 -2.48 -10.83
CA TYR A 262 14.25 -1.69 -11.99
C TYR A 262 15.25 -1.69 -13.15
N GLU A 263 16.43 -2.30 -13.02
CA GLU A 263 17.53 -2.16 -13.99
C GLU A 263 17.33 -2.98 -15.27
N ASN A 264 16.53 -4.04 -15.23
CA ASN A 264 16.36 -4.95 -16.37
C ASN A 264 14.88 -5.16 -16.71
N ILE A 265 14.10 -4.10 -16.64
CA ILE A 265 12.69 -4.12 -17.06
C ILE A 265 12.64 -3.84 -18.56
N SER A 266 12.13 -4.78 -19.33
CA SER A 266 12.00 -4.62 -20.78
C SER A 266 10.71 -3.89 -21.17
N VAL A 267 10.65 -3.50 -22.45
CA VAL A 267 9.41 -2.94 -23.05
C VAL A 267 8.25 -3.93 -22.88
N GLU A 268 8.49 -5.22 -23.10
CA GLU A 268 7.48 -6.28 -22.98
C GLU A 268 6.98 -6.42 -21.54
N ASP A 269 7.85 -6.25 -20.52
CA ASP A 269 7.45 -6.29 -19.11
C ASP A 269 6.52 -5.12 -18.77
N VAL A 270 6.79 -3.92 -19.31
CA VAL A 270 5.91 -2.75 -19.15
C VAL A 270 4.58 -2.98 -19.85
N GLN A 271 4.60 -3.44 -21.10
CA GLN A 271 3.40 -3.74 -21.87
C GLN A 271 2.57 -4.83 -21.19
N TRP A 272 3.20 -5.88 -20.64
CA TRP A 272 2.54 -6.97 -19.91
C TRP A 272 1.61 -6.44 -18.80
N THR A 273 2.08 -5.47 -18.03
CA THR A 273 1.29 -4.86 -16.94
C THR A 273 0.23 -3.91 -17.48
N CYS A 274 0.63 -3.05 -18.42
CA CYS A 274 -0.25 -2.01 -18.98
C CYS A 274 -1.40 -2.63 -19.78
N ASP A 275 -1.16 -3.70 -20.55
CA ASP A 275 -2.20 -4.38 -21.31
C ASP A 275 -3.27 -5.04 -20.41
N ARG A 276 -2.84 -5.60 -19.25
CA ARG A 276 -3.79 -6.16 -18.28
C ARG A 276 -4.66 -5.08 -17.66
N LEU A 277 -4.05 -3.98 -17.21
CA LEU A 277 -4.80 -2.86 -16.65
C LEU A 277 -5.71 -2.18 -17.68
N ALA A 278 -5.32 -2.14 -18.95
CA ALA A 278 -6.12 -1.57 -20.04
C ALA A 278 -7.42 -2.37 -20.31
N ARG A 279 -7.49 -3.63 -19.86
CA ARG A 279 -8.70 -4.47 -19.98
C ARG A 279 -9.78 -4.13 -18.96
N LEU A 280 -9.45 -3.36 -17.91
CA LEU A 280 -10.43 -2.94 -16.91
C LEU A 280 -11.46 -2.01 -17.54
N THR A 281 -12.74 -2.28 -17.25
CA THR A 281 -13.85 -1.45 -17.73
C THR A 281 -13.84 -0.08 -17.03
N PRO A 282 -14.48 0.94 -17.63
CA PRO A 282 -14.63 2.24 -16.97
C PRO A 282 -15.29 2.13 -15.59
N GLU A 283 -16.27 1.23 -15.43
CA GLU A 283 -16.96 1.00 -14.15
C GLU A 283 -16.01 0.39 -13.11
N GLN A 284 -15.22 -0.61 -13.48
CA GLN A 284 -14.22 -1.20 -12.58
C GLN A 284 -13.19 -0.17 -12.09
N TRP A 285 -12.75 0.74 -12.97
CA TRP A 285 -11.89 1.85 -12.55
C TRP A 285 -12.56 2.71 -11.48
N LEU A 286 -13.83 3.09 -11.68
CA LEU A 286 -14.59 3.86 -10.70
C LEU A 286 -14.78 3.08 -9.40
N ASP A 287 -15.09 1.79 -9.47
CA ASP A 287 -15.36 0.95 -8.31
C ASP A 287 -14.12 0.76 -7.42
N ALA A 288 -12.92 0.62 -8.01
CA ALA A 288 -11.69 0.56 -7.23
C ALA A 288 -11.48 1.82 -6.36
N PHE A 289 -11.85 3.00 -6.85
CA PHE A 289 -11.75 4.26 -6.11
C PHE A 289 -12.95 4.53 -5.20
N ARG A 290 -14.16 4.09 -5.59
CA ARG A 290 -15.36 4.08 -4.73
C ARG A 290 -15.15 3.19 -3.50
N ALA A 291 -14.58 2.01 -3.67
CA ALA A 291 -14.19 1.11 -2.58
C ALA A 291 -13.29 1.80 -1.54
N ALA A 292 -12.49 2.76 -1.97
CA ALA A 292 -11.63 3.58 -1.13
C ALA A 292 -12.29 4.90 -0.67
N HIS A 293 -13.57 5.11 -0.99
CA HIS A 293 -14.34 6.32 -0.65
C HIS A 293 -13.68 7.63 -1.10
N TYR A 294 -13.08 7.64 -2.28
CA TYR A 294 -12.65 8.88 -2.91
C TYR A 294 -13.87 9.65 -3.43
N ASP A 295 -13.84 10.97 -3.32
CA ASP A 295 -14.78 11.81 -4.04
C ASP A 295 -14.58 11.70 -5.55
N GLN A 296 -15.61 12.10 -6.32
CA GLN A 296 -15.63 11.91 -7.76
C GLN A 296 -14.49 12.66 -8.48
N GLU A 297 -14.14 13.87 -8.03
CA GLU A 297 -13.10 14.68 -8.64
C GLU A 297 -11.72 14.06 -8.42
N THR A 298 -11.41 13.70 -7.18
CA THR A 298 -10.15 13.03 -6.82
C THR A 298 -10.01 11.68 -7.53
N ALA A 299 -11.08 10.87 -7.56
CA ALA A 299 -11.08 9.59 -8.27
C ALA A 299 -10.83 9.80 -9.77
N ALA A 300 -11.53 10.74 -10.42
CA ALA A 300 -11.36 11.03 -11.85
C ALA A 300 -9.92 11.46 -12.17
N ARG A 301 -9.29 12.27 -11.32
CA ARG A 301 -7.90 12.70 -11.44
C ARG A 301 -6.94 11.51 -11.41
N TYR A 302 -7.04 10.65 -10.39
CA TYR A 302 -6.21 9.45 -10.30
C TYR A 302 -6.40 8.51 -11.49
N ILE A 303 -7.64 8.22 -11.85
CA ILE A 303 -7.98 7.34 -12.97
C ILE A 303 -7.43 7.90 -14.28
N GLY A 304 -7.63 9.19 -14.53
CA GLY A 304 -7.13 9.86 -15.72
C GLY A 304 -5.60 9.72 -15.83
N ARG A 305 -4.87 10.00 -14.74
CA ARG A 305 -3.41 9.89 -14.75
C ARG A 305 -2.92 8.43 -14.89
N LEU A 306 -3.56 7.49 -14.22
CA LEU A 306 -3.23 6.06 -14.36
C LEU A 306 -3.43 5.58 -15.80
N ARG A 307 -4.55 5.94 -16.44
CA ARG A 307 -4.81 5.59 -17.84
C ARG A 307 -3.80 6.20 -18.80
N GLN A 308 -3.40 7.45 -18.59
CA GLN A 308 -2.32 8.07 -19.37
C GLN A 308 -1.00 7.30 -19.26
N LYS A 309 -0.60 6.91 -18.03
CA LYS A 309 0.60 6.09 -17.82
C LYS A 309 0.48 4.70 -18.48
N ILE A 310 -0.70 4.11 -18.46
CA ILE A 310 -0.96 2.82 -19.14
C ILE A 310 -0.81 2.98 -20.65
N ASP A 311 -1.40 4.01 -21.24
CA ASP A 311 -1.30 4.28 -22.68
C ASP A 311 0.15 4.59 -23.08
N GLU A 312 0.90 5.35 -22.26
CA GLU A 312 2.34 5.60 -22.42
C GLU A 312 3.12 4.27 -22.45
N GLY A 313 2.88 3.37 -21.49
CA GLY A 313 3.56 2.08 -21.42
C GLY A 313 3.22 1.14 -22.59
N ARG A 314 1.98 1.14 -23.05
CA ARG A 314 1.53 0.34 -24.22
C ARG A 314 2.08 0.84 -25.54
N ALA A 315 2.38 2.13 -25.65
CA ALA A 315 2.92 2.75 -26.86
C ALA A 315 4.42 2.55 -27.04
N LEU A 316 5.14 1.98 -26.08
CA LEU A 316 6.59 1.72 -26.19
C LEU A 316 6.94 0.84 -27.38
N ARG A 317 8.14 1.10 -27.96
CA ARG A 317 8.66 0.37 -29.12
C ARG A 317 10.09 -0.11 -28.82
#